data_4c861449faee95f052aa25a8ebb3519f
#
_entry.id   4c861449faee95f052aa25a8ebb3519f
#
_cell.length_a   1.000
_cell.length_b   1.000
_cell.length_c   1.000
_cell.angle_alpha   90.00
_cell.angle_beta   90.00
_cell.angle_gamma   90.00
#
_symmetry.space_group_name_H-M   'P 1'
#
loop_
_entity.id
_entity.type
_entity.pdbx_description
1 polymer ?
#
loop_
_entity_poly.entity_id
_entity_poly.type
_entity_poly.pdbx_seq_one_letter_code
_entity_poly.pdbx_strand_id
1 'polypeptide(L)'
;MPDSKNNLYLYEALELRAEYDARTKTLKNMLPEAQENRDRFSFHRDDEVKYRPVAAFSVDAVRDEMNALSIKSRKLNNAIQRANFDSRLTVDGEEVTLSEALEFRKSVNEKIGELSTQLA
;
A
#
# COMPACT_ATOMS: atom_id res chain seq x y z
N MET A 1 -27.69 -3.24 12.65
CA MET A 1 -27.03 -4.03 11.63
C MET A 1 -25.97 -3.23 10.93
N PRO A 2 -24.76 -3.74 10.88
CA PRO A 2 -23.76 -3.05 10.08
C PRO A 2 -24.23 -3.00 8.63
N ASP A 3 -24.01 -1.88 8.04
CA ASP A 3 -24.42 -1.67 6.68
C ASP A 3 -23.60 -2.58 5.77
N SER A 4 -24.24 -3.55 5.12
CA SER A 4 -23.56 -4.53 4.27
C SER A 4 -22.80 -3.88 3.11
N LYS A 5 -23.15 -2.65 2.77
CA LYS A 5 -22.49 -1.90 1.71
C LYS A 5 -21.05 -1.51 2.04
N ASN A 6 -20.71 -1.46 3.31
CA ASN A 6 -19.39 -1.04 3.76
C ASN A 6 -18.53 -2.19 4.28
N ASN A 7 -19.04 -3.42 4.19
CA ASN A 7 -18.33 -4.59 4.69
C ASN A 7 -17.48 -5.20 3.57
N LEU A 8 -16.18 -5.09 3.73
CA LEU A 8 -15.22 -5.76 2.86
C LEU A 8 -14.65 -6.96 3.59
N TYR A 9 -14.38 -8.02 2.86
CA TYR A 9 -13.55 -9.09 3.38
C TYR A 9 -12.11 -8.57 3.53
N LEU A 10 -11.35 -9.16 4.42
CA LEU A 10 -9.98 -8.72 4.68
C LEU A 10 -9.12 -8.76 3.41
N TYR A 11 -9.25 -9.82 2.61
CA TYR A 11 -8.47 -9.90 1.36
C TYR A 11 -8.84 -8.80 0.37
N GLU A 12 -10.12 -8.39 0.33
CA GLU A 12 -10.56 -7.28 -0.50
C GLU A 12 -9.96 -5.95 -0.01
N ALA A 13 -9.91 -5.77 1.31
CA ALA A 13 -9.33 -4.58 1.91
C ALA A 13 -7.82 -4.48 1.61
N LEU A 14 -7.11 -5.61 1.64
CA LEU A 14 -5.69 -5.67 1.31
C LEU A 14 -5.43 -5.35 -0.16
N GLU A 15 -6.29 -5.85 -1.05
CA GLU A 15 -6.21 -5.53 -2.48
C GLU A 15 -6.48 -4.04 -2.73
N LEU A 16 -7.49 -3.49 -2.06
CA LEU A 16 -7.82 -2.08 -2.17
C LEU A 16 -6.69 -1.19 -1.68
N ARG A 17 -6.02 -1.59 -0.60
CA ARG A 17 -4.86 -0.88 -0.07
C ARG A 17 -3.73 -0.85 -1.09
N ALA A 18 -3.45 -1.98 -1.73
CA ALA A 18 -2.43 -2.08 -2.76
C ALA A 18 -2.77 -1.19 -3.97
N GLU A 19 -4.06 -1.14 -4.33
CA GLU A 19 -4.54 -0.27 -5.40
C GLU A 19 -4.35 1.21 -5.06
N TYR A 20 -4.66 1.61 -3.84
CA TYR A 20 -4.45 2.98 -3.38
C TYR A 20 -2.98 3.37 -3.41
N ASP A 21 -2.10 2.46 -2.97
CA ASP A 21 -0.66 2.70 -2.99
C ASP A 21 -0.14 2.86 -4.43
N ALA A 22 -0.58 2.00 -5.34
CA ALA A 22 -0.20 2.07 -6.74
C ALA A 22 -0.68 3.36 -7.40
N ARG A 23 -1.91 3.76 -7.10
CA ARG A 23 -2.49 5.00 -7.63
C ARG A 23 -1.78 6.23 -7.10
N THR A 24 -1.46 6.24 -5.82
CA THR A 24 -0.68 7.33 -5.20
C THR A 24 0.67 7.46 -5.87
N LYS A 25 1.34 6.35 -6.12
CA LYS A 25 2.64 6.32 -6.80
C LYS A 25 2.54 6.88 -8.22
N THR A 26 1.50 6.50 -8.95
CA THR A 26 1.26 7.01 -10.29
C THR A 26 1.05 8.52 -10.28
N LEU A 27 0.21 9.02 -9.37
CA LEU A 27 -0.04 10.44 -9.23
C LEU A 27 1.22 11.22 -8.85
N LYS A 28 2.01 10.65 -7.94
CA LYS A 28 3.27 11.25 -7.53
C LYS A 28 4.24 11.40 -8.71
N ASN A 29 4.27 10.42 -9.59
CA ASN A 29 5.11 10.47 -10.79
C ASN A 29 4.66 11.51 -11.80
N MET A 30 3.41 11.96 -11.73
CA MET A 30 2.87 13.01 -12.58
C MET A 30 3.24 14.41 -12.11
N LEU A 31 3.75 14.56 -10.89
CA LEU A 31 4.10 15.86 -10.33
C LEU A 31 5.37 16.41 -10.98
N PRO A 32 5.48 17.75 -11.13
CA PRO A 32 6.65 18.38 -11.75
C PRO A 32 7.98 18.05 -11.09
N GLU A 33 8.02 17.87 -9.78
CA GLU A 33 9.24 17.53 -9.05
C GLU A 33 9.83 16.20 -9.52
N ALA A 34 9.00 15.20 -9.78
CA ALA A 34 9.44 13.91 -10.28
C ALA A 34 9.96 14.02 -11.71
N GLN A 35 9.32 14.86 -12.53
CA GLN A 35 9.77 15.10 -13.91
C GLN A 35 11.10 15.84 -13.95
N GLU A 36 11.30 16.82 -13.08
CA GLU A 36 12.55 17.54 -12.96
C GLU A 36 13.71 16.60 -12.60
N ASN A 37 13.48 15.69 -11.68
CA ASN A 37 14.51 14.73 -11.28
C ASN A 37 14.90 13.80 -12.43
N ARG A 38 13.93 13.42 -13.27
CA ARG A 38 14.23 12.63 -14.47
C ARG A 38 15.02 13.43 -15.49
N ASP A 39 14.65 14.70 -15.67
CA ASP A 39 15.29 15.59 -16.61
C ASP A 39 16.77 15.82 -16.25
N ARG A 40 17.10 15.85 -14.96
CA ARG A 40 18.48 16.01 -14.47
C ARG A 40 19.43 14.94 -14.96
N PHE A 41 18.94 13.73 -15.15
CA PHE A 41 19.74 12.58 -15.54
C PHE A 41 19.67 12.29 -17.04
N SER A 42 19.02 13.16 -17.78
CA SER A 42 18.89 12.99 -19.23
C SER A 42 20.03 13.70 -19.97
N PHE A 43 20.61 13.00 -20.95
CA PHE A 43 21.64 13.57 -21.83
C PHE A 43 21.07 14.41 -22.97
N HIS A 44 19.73 14.37 -23.16
CA HIS A 44 19.03 15.09 -24.23
C HIS A 44 18.11 16.15 -23.68
N ARG A 45 18.65 16.97 -22.82
CA ARG A 45 17.91 17.98 -22.08
C ARG A 45 17.13 18.95 -22.97
N ASP A 46 17.76 19.40 -24.04
CA ASP A 46 17.14 20.35 -24.97
C ASP A 46 16.00 19.72 -25.76
N ASP A 47 16.16 18.47 -26.14
CA ASP A 47 15.11 17.73 -26.82
C ASP A 47 13.92 17.44 -25.90
N GLU A 48 14.19 17.15 -24.64
CA GLU A 48 13.13 16.92 -23.64
C GLU A 48 12.31 18.17 -23.37
N VAL A 49 12.94 19.34 -23.36
CA VAL A 49 12.22 20.60 -23.20
C VAL A 49 11.25 20.82 -24.34
N LYS A 50 11.65 20.42 -25.58
CA LYS A 50 10.78 20.52 -26.75
C LYS A 50 9.62 19.53 -26.71
N TYR A 51 9.86 18.33 -26.19
CA TYR A 51 8.89 17.23 -26.19
C TYR A 51 8.17 17.05 -24.86
N ARG A 52 8.49 17.91 -23.89
CA ARG A 52 7.78 17.87 -22.61
C ARG A 52 6.29 18.07 -22.86
N PRO A 53 5.46 17.07 -22.56
CA PRO A 53 4.02 17.23 -22.76
C PRO A 53 3.51 18.37 -21.91
N VAL A 54 2.75 19.25 -22.53
CA VAL A 54 2.04 20.26 -21.76
C VAL A 54 1.13 19.51 -20.83
N ALA A 55 1.23 19.79 -19.52
CA ALA A 55 0.40 19.08 -18.54
C ALA A 55 -1.06 19.25 -18.90
N ALA A 56 -1.68 18.15 -19.30
CA ALA A 56 -3.11 18.13 -19.61
C ALA A 56 -3.96 18.13 -18.36
N PHE A 57 -3.34 18.19 -17.18
CA PHE A 57 -3.98 18.14 -15.88
C PHE A 57 -3.44 19.24 -14.99
N SER A 58 -4.27 19.67 -14.04
CA SER A 58 -3.86 20.65 -13.02
C SER A 58 -3.00 19.96 -11.96
N VAL A 59 -1.87 20.56 -11.61
CA VAL A 59 -1.02 20.10 -10.51
C VAL A 59 -1.80 20.12 -9.19
N ASP A 60 -2.60 21.15 -8.98
CA ASP A 60 -3.42 21.25 -7.79
C ASP A 60 -4.46 20.13 -7.71
N ALA A 61 -5.07 19.76 -8.84
CA ALA A 61 -6.02 18.66 -8.90
C ALA A 61 -5.33 17.33 -8.56
N VAL A 62 -4.10 17.10 -9.03
CA VAL A 62 -3.32 15.90 -8.70
C VAL A 62 -3.02 15.86 -7.21
N ARG A 63 -2.60 16.97 -6.63
CA ARG A 63 -2.31 17.06 -5.20
C ARG A 63 -3.56 16.84 -4.35
N ASP A 64 -4.69 17.39 -4.76
CA ASP A 64 -5.97 17.19 -4.07
C ASP A 64 -6.37 15.72 -4.09
N GLU A 65 -6.20 15.06 -5.24
CA GLU A 65 -6.48 13.62 -5.36
C GLU A 65 -5.55 12.79 -4.49
N MET A 66 -4.27 13.14 -4.43
CA MET A 66 -3.29 12.47 -3.56
C MET A 66 -3.68 12.62 -2.10
N ASN A 67 -4.11 13.82 -1.68
CA ASN A 67 -4.55 14.07 -0.31
C ASN A 67 -5.79 13.25 0.02
N ALA A 68 -6.75 13.17 -0.90
CA ALA A 68 -7.96 12.38 -0.73
C ALA A 68 -7.62 10.89 -0.60
N LEU A 69 -6.70 10.39 -1.43
CA LEU A 69 -6.23 8.99 -1.36
C LEU A 69 -5.50 8.72 -0.05
N SER A 70 -4.70 9.68 0.43
CA SER A 70 -3.99 9.55 1.70
C SER A 70 -4.97 9.38 2.86
N ILE A 71 -6.05 10.15 2.87
CA ILE A 71 -7.08 10.04 3.89
C ILE A 71 -7.77 8.68 3.81
N LYS A 72 -8.15 8.25 2.62
CA LYS A 72 -8.79 6.96 2.40
C LYS A 72 -7.89 5.81 2.79
N SER A 73 -6.62 5.88 2.43
CA SER A 73 -5.61 4.86 2.74
C SER A 73 -5.43 4.73 4.26
N ARG A 74 -5.37 5.85 4.96
CA ARG A 74 -5.22 5.87 6.42
C ARG A 74 -6.43 5.24 7.11
N LYS A 75 -7.65 5.58 6.66
CA LYS A 75 -8.87 4.99 7.19
C LYS A 75 -8.92 3.48 6.94
N LEU A 76 -8.52 3.08 5.74
CA LEU A 76 -8.47 1.67 5.37
C LEU A 76 -7.45 0.90 6.21
N ASN A 77 -6.26 1.45 6.40
CA ASN A 77 -5.24 0.84 7.25
C ASN A 77 -5.72 0.67 8.70
N ASN A 78 -6.40 1.69 9.23
CA ASN A 78 -6.97 1.61 10.59
C ASN A 78 -8.03 0.51 10.68
N ALA A 79 -8.87 0.38 9.66
CA ALA A 79 -9.88 -0.66 9.61
C ALA A 79 -9.26 -2.06 9.53
N ILE A 80 -8.20 -2.22 8.73
CA ILE A 80 -7.45 -3.48 8.61
C ILE A 80 -6.84 -3.87 9.95
N GLN A 81 -6.17 -2.93 10.62
CA GLN A 81 -5.56 -3.18 11.92
C GLN A 81 -6.61 -3.56 12.96
N ARG A 82 -7.73 -2.85 12.97
CA ARG A 82 -8.83 -3.14 13.87
C ARG A 82 -9.40 -4.54 13.63
N ALA A 83 -9.56 -4.91 12.35
CA ALA A 83 -10.03 -6.26 12.01
C ALA A 83 -9.04 -7.33 12.46
N ASN A 84 -7.73 -7.07 12.36
CA ASN A 84 -6.69 -8.00 12.83
C ASN A 84 -6.75 -8.20 14.34
N PHE A 85 -7.10 -7.15 15.10
CA PHE A 85 -7.25 -7.27 16.56
C PHE A 85 -8.56 -7.90 16.97
N ASP A 86 -9.63 -7.61 16.24
CA ASP A 86 -10.98 -8.08 16.62
C ASP A 86 -11.27 -9.50 16.13
N SER A 87 -10.69 -9.91 14.99
CA SER A 87 -10.90 -11.26 14.45
C SER A 87 -10.19 -12.30 15.29
N ARG A 88 -10.87 -13.42 15.54
CA ARG A 88 -10.34 -14.50 16.37
C ARG A 88 -10.17 -15.77 15.55
N LEU A 89 -9.11 -16.48 15.83
CA LEU A 89 -8.81 -17.79 15.24
C LEU A 89 -8.52 -18.77 16.36
N THR A 90 -8.84 -20.04 16.12
CA THR A 90 -8.47 -21.10 17.04
C THR A 90 -7.20 -21.77 16.52
N VAL A 91 -6.14 -21.70 17.32
CA VAL A 91 -4.85 -22.32 17.02
C VAL A 91 -4.48 -23.22 18.18
N ASP A 92 -4.33 -24.51 17.92
CA ASP A 92 -4.00 -25.53 18.92
C ASP A 92 -4.94 -25.52 20.14
N GLY A 93 -6.22 -25.25 19.90
CA GLY A 93 -7.23 -25.20 20.95
C GLY A 93 -7.31 -23.88 21.69
N GLU A 94 -6.45 -22.93 21.38
CA GLU A 94 -6.48 -21.59 21.99
C GLU A 94 -7.05 -20.58 20.99
N GLU A 95 -7.85 -19.67 21.51
CA GLU A 95 -8.40 -18.57 20.73
C GLU A 95 -7.40 -17.41 20.73
N VAL A 96 -6.93 -17.02 19.55
CA VAL A 96 -5.98 -15.92 19.38
C VAL A 96 -6.52 -14.90 18.40
N THR A 97 -6.03 -13.68 18.47
CA THR A 97 -6.37 -12.66 17.48
C THR A 97 -5.69 -12.97 16.15
N LEU A 98 -6.23 -12.46 15.07
CA LEU A 98 -5.60 -12.60 13.76
C LEU A 98 -4.19 -11.99 13.78
N SER A 99 -4.01 -10.86 14.47
CA SER A 99 -2.71 -10.23 14.63
C SER A 99 -1.69 -11.16 15.29
N GLU A 100 -2.07 -11.82 16.38
CA GLU A 100 -1.22 -12.80 17.07
C GLU A 100 -0.89 -13.99 16.17
N ALA A 101 -1.87 -14.47 15.42
CA ALA A 101 -1.67 -15.59 14.49
C ALA A 101 -0.66 -15.24 13.39
N LEU A 102 -0.72 -14.03 12.88
CA LEU A 102 0.23 -13.56 11.87
C LEU A 102 1.65 -13.46 12.42
N GLU A 103 1.80 -12.95 13.64
CA GLU A 103 3.10 -12.90 14.31
C GLU A 103 3.65 -14.30 14.59
N PHE A 104 2.80 -15.21 15.00
CA PHE A 104 3.18 -16.61 15.21
C PHE A 104 3.67 -17.25 13.91
N ARG A 105 2.96 -17.03 12.81
CA ARG A 105 3.36 -17.55 11.48
C ARG A 105 4.73 -17.03 11.09
N LYS A 106 4.99 -15.75 11.29
CA LYS A 106 6.27 -15.12 11.01
C LYS A 106 7.39 -15.77 11.81
N SER A 107 7.16 -15.99 13.11
CA SER A 107 8.14 -16.63 14.01
C SER A 107 8.45 -18.07 13.56
N VAL A 108 7.43 -18.83 13.19
CA VAL A 108 7.61 -20.22 12.72
C VAL A 108 8.42 -20.23 11.42
N ASN A 109 8.13 -19.34 10.49
CA ASN A 109 8.86 -19.25 9.23
C ASN A 109 10.33 -18.90 9.45
N GLU A 110 10.64 -18.03 10.41
CA GLU A 110 12.02 -17.69 10.79
C GLU A 110 12.75 -18.92 11.34
N LYS A 111 12.10 -19.68 12.22
CA LYS A 111 12.69 -20.91 12.79
C LYS A 111 12.92 -21.96 11.72
N ILE A 112 12.01 -22.13 10.78
CA ILE A 112 12.18 -23.06 9.65
C ILE A 112 13.40 -22.65 8.82
N GLY A 113 13.56 -21.36 8.54
CA GLY A 113 14.72 -20.83 7.83
C GLY A 113 16.03 -21.11 8.55
N GLU A 114 16.09 -20.92 9.86
CA GLU A 114 17.25 -21.19 10.68
C GLU A 114 17.61 -22.69 10.64
N LEU A 115 16.61 -23.55 10.79
CA LEU A 115 16.82 -25.00 10.75
C LEU A 115 17.33 -25.46 9.38
N SER A 116 16.78 -24.91 8.31
CA SER A 116 17.24 -25.22 6.95
C SER A 116 18.69 -24.82 6.75
N THR A 117 19.10 -23.68 7.29
CA THR A 117 20.49 -23.22 7.23
C THR A 117 21.42 -24.14 8.01
N GLN A 118 20.99 -24.61 9.20
CA GLN A 118 21.80 -25.51 10.04
C GLN A 118 21.95 -26.91 9.42
N LEU A 119 20.95 -27.35 8.66
CA LEU A 119 20.95 -28.67 8.02
C LEU A 119 21.68 -28.67 6.68
N ALA A 120 21.96 -27.51 6.11
CA ALA A 120 22.60 -27.38 4.81
C ALA A 120 24.16 -27.64 4.87
#